data_7b375451d0300f48500f38e3380940fd
#
_entry.id   7b375451d0300f48500f38e3380940fd
#
_cell.length_a   1.000
_cell.length_b   1.000
_cell.length_c   1.000
_cell.angle_alpha   90.00
_cell.angle_beta   90.00
_cell.angle_gamma   90.00
#
_symmetry.space_group_name_H-M   'P 1'
#
loop_
_entity.id
_entity.type
_entity.pdbx_description
1 polymer ?
#
loop_
_entity_poly.entity_id
_entity_poly.type
_entity_poly.pdbx_seq_one_letter_code
_entity_poly.pdbx_strand_id
1 'polypeptide(L)'
;MCIRDSTDTAVASTLSAVEAGVFQVQGCINGYGERTGNANLISVIANLNLKMNKKTLVNQDNIDQLTNVSNFVSEVANKRPFPFQPYVGKNAFTHKGGMHAAGYLIDPKSFQHIEPTDVGNESSISISELSGKKSVMTRIKNLGLDHILDAKNAEEIIKIIKEKESKGYAFELASSSLDLLIYRSLPNYEEKFELVDFMVIIENKRRGSLGTGWRHNDQGHPMLSEATIKLRTENKVIHTAAEGNGPVDALDKATRKGLIDTFPEINKIRLTDYIVRVVEEGTGTGAVVRVIIESSDDKDVWTTVGASSNIIEASWLALYDSIEWFLLKNPN
;
A
#
# COMPACT_ATOMS: atom_id res chain seq x y z
N MET A 1 -4.50 22.64 -28.70
CA MET A 1 -3.26 23.07 -28.04
C MET A 1 -2.70 21.95 -27.21
N CYS A 2 -1.41 21.65 -27.32
CA CYS A 2 -0.72 20.65 -26.50
C CYS A 2 0.45 21.33 -25.79
N ILE A 3 0.54 21.16 -24.48
CA ILE A 3 1.56 21.78 -23.63
C ILE A 3 2.40 20.68 -22.99
N ARG A 4 3.72 20.77 -23.16
CA ARG A 4 4.69 19.93 -22.45
C ARG A 4 4.94 20.53 -21.06
N ASP A 5 5.09 19.69 -20.07
CA ASP A 5 5.21 20.12 -18.66
C ASP A 5 6.66 20.33 -18.23
N SER A 6 7.39 21.15 -18.97
CA SER A 6 8.83 21.40 -18.72
C SER A 6 9.10 22.20 -17.43
N THR A 7 8.12 22.91 -16.89
CA THR A 7 8.25 23.80 -15.73
C THR A 7 7.16 23.57 -14.68
N ASP A 8 6.48 22.39 -14.73
CA ASP A 8 5.38 22.03 -13.83
C ASP A 8 4.19 23.02 -13.86
N THR A 9 3.95 23.65 -15.01
CA THR A 9 2.89 24.65 -15.20
C THR A 9 1.92 24.31 -16.34
N ALA A 10 2.04 23.12 -16.93
CA ALA A 10 1.27 22.77 -18.11
C ALA A 10 -0.25 22.76 -17.86
N VAL A 11 -0.70 22.32 -16.70
CA VAL A 11 -2.13 22.36 -16.33
C VAL A 11 -2.61 23.81 -16.25
N ALA A 12 -1.93 24.67 -15.50
CA ALA A 12 -2.31 26.08 -15.35
C ALA A 12 -2.32 26.80 -16.71
N SER A 13 -1.29 26.59 -17.53
CA SER A 13 -1.20 27.16 -18.88
C SER A 13 -2.34 26.68 -19.78
N THR A 14 -2.74 25.40 -19.67
CA THR A 14 -3.86 24.84 -20.43
C THR A 14 -5.19 25.49 -20.03
N LEU A 15 -5.43 25.65 -18.72
CA LEU A 15 -6.65 26.30 -18.21
C LEU A 15 -6.74 27.76 -18.64
N SER A 16 -5.64 28.52 -18.52
CA SER A 16 -5.58 29.92 -18.98
C SER A 16 -5.79 30.04 -20.48
N ALA A 17 -5.30 29.09 -21.28
CA ALA A 17 -5.57 29.07 -22.70
C ALA A 17 -7.04 28.84 -23.04
N VAL A 18 -7.74 28.00 -22.29
CA VAL A 18 -9.19 27.80 -22.42
C VAL A 18 -9.95 29.08 -22.06
N GLU A 19 -9.54 29.78 -21.00
CA GLU A 19 -10.13 31.10 -20.65
C GLU A 19 -9.91 32.14 -21.75
N ALA A 20 -8.75 32.09 -22.41
CA ALA A 20 -8.44 32.96 -23.57
C ALA A 20 -9.13 32.52 -24.87
N GLY A 21 -9.97 31.50 -24.86
CA GLY A 21 -10.81 31.09 -26.00
C GLY A 21 -10.26 29.91 -26.82
N VAL A 22 -9.25 29.19 -26.36
CA VAL A 22 -8.81 27.94 -26.99
C VAL A 22 -9.93 26.91 -26.90
N PHE A 23 -10.35 26.38 -28.04
CA PHE A 23 -11.47 25.45 -28.15
C PHE A 23 -11.07 23.98 -27.85
N GLN A 24 -9.86 23.59 -28.25
CA GLN A 24 -9.39 22.22 -28.10
C GLN A 24 -8.01 22.18 -27.42
N VAL A 25 -7.90 21.36 -26.39
CA VAL A 25 -6.64 21.09 -25.69
C VAL A 25 -6.30 19.62 -25.77
N GLN A 26 -5.02 19.30 -25.67
CA GLN A 26 -4.49 17.94 -25.65
C GLN A 26 -3.54 17.77 -24.46
N GLY A 27 -3.52 16.59 -23.91
CA GLY A 27 -2.64 16.19 -22.84
C GLY A 27 -2.59 14.66 -22.74
N CYS A 28 -2.08 14.14 -21.65
CA CYS A 28 -2.03 12.71 -21.39
C CYS A 28 -2.64 12.41 -20.02
N ILE A 29 -3.27 11.25 -19.89
CA ILE A 29 -3.70 10.76 -18.57
C ILE A 29 -2.45 10.65 -17.68
N ASN A 30 -2.56 11.09 -16.44
CA ASN A 30 -1.47 11.18 -15.46
C ASN A 30 -0.28 12.06 -15.91
N GLY A 31 -0.42 12.84 -16.97
CA GLY A 31 0.66 13.66 -17.53
C GLY A 31 1.78 12.88 -18.19
N TYR A 32 1.60 11.58 -18.44
CA TYR A 32 2.66 10.74 -19.00
C TYR A 32 3.12 11.25 -20.39
N GLY A 33 4.41 11.12 -20.65
CA GLY A 33 5.02 11.55 -21.90
C GLY A 33 6.54 11.59 -21.82
N GLU A 34 7.15 12.04 -22.89
CA GLU A 34 8.60 12.23 -22.98
C GLU A 34 9.09 13.27 -21.96
N ARG A 35 10.28 13.07 -21.42
CA ARG A 35 10.96 13.94 -20.44
C ARG A 35 10.09 14.18 -19.21
N THR A 36 9.65 15.41 -18.97
CA THR A 36 8.80 15.80 -17.83
C THR A 36 7.31 15.51 -18.04
N GLY A 37 6.93 14.97 -19.21
CA GLY A 37 5.55 14.69 -19.55
C GLY A 37 4.82 15.84 -20.23
N ASN A 38 3.49 15.70 -20.29
CA ASN A 38 2.57 16.65 -20.91
C ASN A 38 1.57 17.16 -19.86
N ALA A 39 0.70 18.11 -20.26
CA ALA A 39 -0.41 18.52 -19.39
C ALA A 39 -1.21 17.31 -18.91
N ASN A 40 -1.37 17.18 -17.59
CA ASN A 40 -2.09 16.08 -16.98
C ASN A 40 -3.60 16.25 -17.20
N LEU A 41 -4.17 15.42 -18.08
CA LEU A 41 -5.60 15.46 -18.41
C LEU A 41 -6.51 15.17 -17.23
N ILE A 42 -6.09 14.38 -16.24
CA ILE A 42 -6.85 14.19 -15.00
C ILE A 42 -7.14 15.54 -14.34
N SER A 43 -6.09 16.32 -14.09
CA SER A 43 -6.23 17.64 -13.47
C SER A 43 -6.93 18.65 -14.41
N VAL A 44 -6.66 18.62 -15.71
CA VAL A 44 -7.33 19.52 -16.67
C VAL A 44 -8.83 19.26 -16.72
N ILE A 45 -9.26 18.00 -16.87
CA ILE A 45 -10.68 17.63 -16.93
C ILE A 45 -11.39 17.99 -15.63
N ALA A 46 -10.79 17.63 -14.48
CA ALA A 46 -11.38 17.94 -13.18
C ALA A 46 -11.57 19.44 -12.97
N ASN A 47 -10.55 20.28 -13.28
CA ASN A 47 -10.66 21.72 -13.17
C ASN A 47 -11.70 22.32 -14.11
N LEU A 48 -11.71 21.91 -15.39
CA LEU A 48 -12.66 22.43 -16.37
C LEU A 48 -14.11 22.13 -15.96
N ASN A 49 -14.40 20.91 -15.52
CA ASN A 49 -15.75 20.52 -15.16
C ASN A 49 -16.17 21.04 -13.76
N LEU A 50 -15.34 20.86 -12.73
CA LEU A 50 -15.74 21.12 -11.34
C LEU A 50 -15.48 22.55 -10.89
N LYS A 51 -14.55 23.28 -11.52
CA LYS A 51 -14.18 24.65 -11.11
C LYS A 51 -14.55 25.72 -12.14
N MET A 52 -14.49 25.38 -13.42
CA MET A 52 -14.71 26.37 -14.50
C MET A 52 -16.06 26.18 -15.20
N ASN A 53 -16.87 25.24 -14.75
CA ASN A 53 -18.20 24.94 -15.32
C ASN A 53 -18.18 24.72 -16.85
N LYS A 54 -17.13 24.02 -17.36
CA LYS A 54 -16.94 23.64 -18.75
C LYS A 54 -17.23 22.17 -18.94
N LYS A 55 -18.16 21.82 -19.83
CA LYS A 55 -18.49 20.42 -20.14
C LYS A 55 -17.46 19.86 -21.10
N THR A 56 -16.63 18.92 -20.63
CA THR A 56 -15.56 18.30 -21.44
C THR A 56 -15.79 16.82 -21.70
N LEU A 57 -16.73 16.21 -20.99
CA LEU A 57 -17.08 14.80 -21.15
C LEU A 57 -18.37 14.67 -21.94
N VAL A 58 -18.47 13.60 -22.76
CA VAL A 58 -19.69 13.26 -23.50
C VAL A 58 -20.82 12.94 -22.55
N ASN A 59 -20.53 12.10 -21.53
CA ASN A 59 -21.39 11.89 -20.38
C ASN A 59 -20.77 12.52 -19.15
N GLN A 60 -21.41 13.56 -18.59
CA GLN A 60 -20.88 14.29 -17.43
C GLN A 60 -20.86 13.44 -16.15
N ASP A 61 -21.70 12.43 -16.04
CA ASP A 61 -21.76 11.53 -14.89
C ASP A 61 -20.47 10.67 -14.77
N ASN A 62 -19.70 10.54 -15.87
CA ASN A 62 -18.46 9.77 -15.86
C ASN A 62 -17.25 10.50 -15.22
N ILE A 63 -17.43 11.67 -14.64
CA ILE A 63 -16.34 12.37 -13.94
C ILE A 63 -15.87 11.59 -12.70
N ASP A 64 -16.74 10.83 -12.08
CA ASP A 64 -16.46 9.91 -10.98
C ASP A 64 -15.53 8.75 -11.37
N GLN A 65 -15.30 8.54 -12.67
CA GLN A 65 -14.38 7.51 -13.15
C GLN A 65 -12.91 8.00 -13.25
N LEU A 66 -12.61 9.25 -12.93
CA LEU A 66 -11.25 9.80 -13.09
C LEU A 66 -10.20 9.01 -12.30
N THR A 67 -10.51 8.61 -11.08
CA THR A 67 -9.59 7.79 -10.25
C THR A 67 -9.36 6.42 -10.87
N ASN A 68 -10.40 5.75 -11.34
CA ASN A 68 -10.31 4.44 -11.98
C ASN A 68 -9.48 4.51 -13.27
N VAL A 69 -9.72 5.54 -14.10
CA VAL A 69 -8.97 5.76 -15.34
C VAL A 69 -7.48 6.04 -15.05
N SER A 70 -7.19 6.85 -14.04
CA SER A 70 -5.82 7.14 -13.61
C SER A 70 -5.07 5.86 -13.20
N ASN A 71 -5.69 5.04 -12.37
CA ASN A 71 -5.13 3.78 -11.89
C ASN A 71 -4.93 2.78 -13.03
N PHE A 72 -5.94 2.59 -13.88
CA PHE A 72 -5.87 1.71 -15.05
C PHE A 72 -4.70 2.09 -15.99
N VAL A 73 -4.57 3.38 -16.32
CA VAL A 73 -3.47 3.84 -17.19
C VAL A 73 -2.10 3.65 -16.51
N SER A 74 -2.01 3.83 -15.20
CA SER A 74 -0.78 3.56 -14.44
C SER A 74 -0.40 2.08 -14.50
N GLU A 75 -1.36 1.19 -14.33
CA GLU A 75 -1.17 -0.26 -14.39
C GLU A 75 -0.71 -0.70 -15.80
N VAL A 76 -1.43 -0.28 -16.85
CA VAL A 76 -1.05 -0.60 -18.24
C VAL A 76 0.35 -0.05 -18.61
N ALA A 77 0.71 1.12 -18.08
CA ALA A 77 2.02 1.74 -18.28
C ALA A 77 3.11 1.10 -17.39
N ASN A 78 2.78 0.15 -16.53
CA ASN A 78 3.66 -0.43 -15.51
C ASN A 78 4.34 0.68 -14.68
N LYS A 79 3.57 1.69 -14.29
CA LYS A 79 4.02 2.80 -13.45
C LYS A 79 3.19 2.84 -12.18
N ARG A 80 3.86 2.98 -11.06
CA ARG A 80 3.17 3.18 -9.80
C ARG A 80 2.36 4.47 -9.82
N PRO A 81 1.05 4.46 -9.42
CA PRO A 81 0.27 5.68 -9.25
C PRO A 81 0.96 6.63 -8.26
N PHE A 82 1.02 7.92 -8.60
CA PHE A 82 1.57 8.92 -7.68
C PHE A 82 0.55 9.20 -6.56
N PRO A 83 0.85 8.85 -5.30
CA PRO A 83 -0.15 8.90 -4.22
C PRO A 83 -0.61 10.32 -3.87
N PHE A 84 0.18 11.35 -4.21
CA PHE A 84 -0.15 12.77 -4.01
C PHE A 84 -0.64 13.46 -5.29
N GLN A 85 -1.02 12.70 -6.32
CA GLN A 85 -1.55 13.30 -7.54
C GLN A 85 -2.85 14.04 -7.23
N PRO A 86 -2.98 15.31 -7.64
CA PRO A 86 -4.23 16.06 -7.45
C PRO A 86 -5.45 15.29 -7.97
N TYR A 87 -6.54 15.34 -7.22
CA TYR A 87 -7.83 14.70 -7.45
C TYR A 87 -7.87 13.18 -7.26
N VAL A 88 -6.92 12.42 -7.80
CA VAL A 88 -7.02 10.96 -7.92
C VAL A 88 -6.01 10.18 -7.10
N GLY A 89 -4.97 10.81 -6.58
CA GLY A 89 -3.98 10.16 -5.72
C GLY A 89 -4.62 9.65 -4.43
N LYS A 90 -4.14 8.51 -3.93
CA LYS A 90 -4.61 7.90 -2.67
C LYS A 90 -4.60 8.88 -1.49
N ASN A 91 -3.64 9.82 -1.49
CA ASN A 91 -3.48 10.82 -0.41
C ASN A 91 -4.05 12.20 -0.78
N ALA A 92 -4.71 12.36 -1.94
CA ALA A 92 -5.23 13.66 -2.38
C ALA A 92 -6.25 14.27 -1.39
N PHE A 93 -6.99 13.41 -0.67
CA PHE A 93 -8.00 13.79 0.32
C PHE A 93 -7.70 13.18 1.69
N THR A 94 -6.41 12.98 1.99
CA THR A 94 -5.97 12.41 3.27
C THR A 94 -5.52 13.52 4.22
N HIS A 95 -6.08 13.53 5.42
CA HIS A 95 -5.74 14.48 6.48
C HIS A 95 -4.84 13.80 7.53
N LYS A 96 -3.66 14.34 7.79
CA LYS A 96 -2.68 13.80 8.74
C LYS A 96 -2.53 14.63 10.00
N GLY A 97 -2.57 15.96 9.88
CA GLY A 97 -2.39 16.87 11.01
C GLY A 97 -3.58 16.83 11.98
N GLY A 98 -3.31 16.78 13.29
CA GLY A 98 -4.35 16.69 14.32
C GLY A 98 -5.40 17.80 14.24
N MET A 99 -4.99 19.04 13.93
CA MET A 99 -5.91 20.18 13.75
C MET A 99 -6.73 20.05 12.45
N HIS A 100 -6.11 19.61 11.35
CA HIS A 100 -6.80 19.38 10.08
C HIS A 100 -7.81 18.22 10.19
N ALA A 101 -7.40 17.11 10.79
CA ALA A 101 -8.30 15.98 11.03
C ALA A 101 -9.46 16.37 11.97
N ALA A 102 -9.20 17.17 13.00
CA ALA A 102 -10.24 17.66 13.90
C ALA A 102 -11.22 18.61 13.20
N GLY A 103 -10.74 19.53 12.37
CA GLY A 103 -11.57 20.44 11.59
C GLY A 103 -12.39 19.70 10.53
N TYR A 104 -11.77 18.77 9.82
CA TYR A 104 -12.45 17.90 8.86
C TYR A 104 -13.63 17.13 9.49
N LEU A 105 -13.45 16.59 10.70
CA LEU A 105 -14.53 15.87 11.41
C LEU A 105 -15.70 16.77 11.85
N ILE A 106 -15.47 18.10 11.94
CA ILE A 106 -16.53 19.07 12.26
C ILE A 106 -17.24 19.49 10.96
N ASP A 107 -16.47 19.89 9.96
CA ASP A 107 -16.97 20.28 8.64
C ASP A 107 -15.95 19.90 7.57
N PRO A 108 -16.21 18.81 6.80
CA PRO A 108 -15.34 18.38 5.71
C PRO A 108 -15.02 19.49 4.69
N LYS A 109 -15.97 20.37 4.41
CA LYS A 109 -15.81 21.46 3.42
C LYS A 109 -14.78 22.50 3.83
N SER A 110 -14.41 22.59 5.12
CA SER A 110 -13.39 23.52 5.59
C SER A 110 -11.98 23.21 5.08
N PHE A 111 -11.72 21.96 4.66
CA PHE A 111 -10.41 21.48 4.20
C PHE A 111 -10.41 20.80 2.83
N GLN A 112 -11.60 20.60 2.24
CA GLN A 112 -11.73 19.97 0.93
C GLN A 112 -12.30 20.97 -0.09
N HIS A 113 -11.70 20.98 -1.26
CA HIS A 113 -12.11 21.89 -2.34
C HIS A 113 -13.20 21.30 -3.25
N ILE A 114 -13.48 20.00 -3.14
CA ILE A 114 -14.56 19.22 -3.80
C ILE A 114 -14.91 18.05 -2.90
N GLU A 115 -16.03 17.37 -3.16
CA GLU A 115 -16.30 16.06 -2.57
C GLU A 115 -15.42 15.03 -3.30
N PRO A 116 -14.67 14.16 -2.57
CA PRO A 116 -13.79 13.15 -3.19
C PRO A 116 -14.53 12.22 -4.14
N THR A 117 -15.77 11.87 -3.82
CA THR A 117 -16.64 11.03 -4.64
C THR A 117 -16.94 11.61 -6.01
N ASP A 118 -16.84 12.95 -6.18
CA ASP A 118 -17.02 13.61 -7.48
C ASP A 118 -16.01 13.11 -8.53
N VAL A 119 -14.87 12.62 -8.09
CA VAL A 119 -13.78 12.09 -8.95
C VAL A 119 -13.51 10.60 -8.72
N GLY A 120 -14.40 9.91 -7.99
CA GLY A 120 -14.28 8.49 -7.65
C GLY A 120 -13.16 8.20 -6.64
N ASN A 121 -12.83 9.17 -5.79
CA ASN A 121 -11.85 9.03 -4.70
C ASN A 121 -12.55 9.02 -3.34
N GLU A 122 -11.80 8.80 -2.28
CA GLU A 122 -12.29 8.72 -0.90
C GLU A 122 -11.48 9.63 0.03
N SER A 123 -12.14 10.13 1.07
CA SER A 123 -11.46 10.83 2.16
C SER A 123 -10.92 9.84 3.18
N SER A 124 -9.72 10.09 3.67
CA SER A 124 -9.13 9.31 4.74
C SER A 124 -8.45 10.18 5.79
N ILE A 125 -8.33 9.64 7.01
CA ILE A 125 -7.51 10.24 8.07
C ILE A 125 -6.34 9.29 8.28
N SER A 126 -5.14 9.76 7.94
CA SER A 126 -3.92 9.02 8.17
C SER A 126 -3.53 9.07 9.64
N ILE A 127 -3.18 7.92 10.21
CA ILE A 127 -2.71 7.79 11.59
C ILE A 127 -1.22 7.47 11.57
N SER A 128 -0.44 8.26 12.29
CA SER A 128 1.01 8.10 12.48
C SER A 128 1.40 8.53 13.90
N GLU A 129 2.67 8.54 14.23
CA GLU A 129 3.21 9.00 15.52
C GLU A 129 2.74 10.42 15.91
N LEU A 130 2.46 11.27 14.92
CA LEU A 130 1.92 12.63 15.12
C LEU A 130 0.41 12.66 15.34
N SER A 131 -0.26 11.52 15.20
CA SER A 131 -1.72 11.43 15.36
C SER A 131 -2.10 11.48 16.83
N GLY A 132 -3.09 12.28 17.12
CA GLY A 132 -3.63 12.39 18.47
C GLY A 132 -4.62 11.26 18.79
N LYS A 133 -4.97 11.15 20.08
CA LYS A 133 -5.96 10.23 20.64
C LYS A 133 -7.28 10.21 19.85
N LYS A 134 -7.74 11.38 19.38
CA LYS A 134 -8.99 11.53 18.62
C LYS A 134 -8.95 10.76 17.29
N SER A 135 -7.82 10.75 16.59
CA SER A 135 -7.67 10.03 15.32
C SER A 135 -7.74 8.52 15.52
N VAL A 136 -7.07 7.99 16.56
CA VAL A 136 -7.10 6.56 16.90
C VAL A 136 -8.52 6.15 17.33
N MET A 137 -9.19 6.97 18.16
CA MET A 137 -10.58 6.70 18.53
C MET A 137 -11.54 6.70 17.34
N THR A 138 -11.32 7.61 16.38
CA THR A 138 -12.10 7.60 15.13
C THR A 138 -11.88 6.31 14.34
N ARG A 139 -10.64 5.83 14.27
CA ARG A 139 -10.34 4.56 13.59
C ARG A 139 -10.96 3.37 14.30
N ILE A 140 -10.88 3.30 15.63
CA ILE A 140 -11.54 2.29 16.46
C ILE A 140 -13.06 2.27 16.18
N LYS A 141 -13.69 3.45 16.12
CA LYS A 141 -15.11 3.58 15.78
C LYS A 141 -15.44 3.10 14.37
N ASN A 142 -14.61 3.46 13.38
CA ASN A 142 -14.78 3.01 11.99
C ASN A 142 -14.65 1.48 11.85
N LEU A 143 -13.89 0.84 12.73
CA LEU A 143 -13.79 -0.61 12.81
C LEU A 143 -14.94 -1.25 13.62
N GLY A 144 -15.83 -0.45 14.21
CA GLY A 144 -16.94 -0.93 15.05
C GLY A 144 -16.51 -1.43 16.42
N LEU A 145 -15.32 -1.04 16.90
CA LEU A 145 -14.70 -1.56 18.13
C LEU A 145 -14.82 -0.58 19.32
N ASP A 146 -15.51 0.53 19.15
CA ASP A 146 -15.68 1.59 20.17
C ASP A 146 -16.49 1.14 21.41
N HIS A 147 -17.20 0.03 21.32
CA HIS A 147 -17.89 -0.60 22.42
C HIS A 147 -17.00 -1.48 23.32
N ILE A 148 -15.77 -1.81 22.85
CA ILE A 148 -14.79 -2.65 23.57
C ILE A 148 -13.57 -1.82 23.96
N LEU A 149 -13.07 -0.98 23.04
CA LEU A 149 -11.87 -0.19 23.22
C LEU A 149 -12.22 1.27 23.57
N ASP A 150 -11.75 1.69 24.73
CA ASP A 150 -12.00 3.03 25.23
C ASP A 150 -10.85 4.00 24.99
N ALA A 151 -10.96 5.18 25.57
CA ALA A 151 -9.96 6.24 25.45
C ALA A 151 -8.61 5.89 26.08
N LYS A 152 -8.56 4.95 27.03
CA LYS A 152 -7.33 4.47 27.67
C LYS A 152 -6.61 3.48 26.74
N ASN A 153 -7.36 2.58 26.13
CA ASN A 153 -6.82 1.67 25.11
C ASN A 153 -6.23 2.47 23.93
N ALA A 154 -6.89 3.54 23.49
CA ALA A 154 -6.36 4.41 22.44
C ALA A 154 -4.99 5.03 22.80
N GLU A 155 -4.75 5.39 24.06
CA GLU A 155 -3.45 5.90 24.53
C GLU A 155 -2.37 4.82 24.50
N GLU A 156 -2.71 3.58 24.85
CA GLU A 156 -1.79 2.45 24.78
C GLU A 156 -1.44 2.11 23.32
N ILE A 157 -2.44 2.09 22.44
CA ILE A 157 -2.24 1.90 20.99
C ILE A 157 -1.31 2.97 20.42
N ILE A 158 -1.48 4.23 20.79
CA ILE A 158 -0.58 5.32 20.36
C ILE A 158 0.87 5.06 20.80
N LYS A 159 1.09 4.58 22.00
CA LYS A 159 2.45 4.26 22.50
C LYS A 159 3.08 3.16 21.64
N ILE A 160 2.31 2.11 21.31
CA ILE A 160 2.78 1.01 20.46
C ILE A 160 3.07 1.52 19.03
N ILE A 161 2.20 2.37 18.47
CA ILE A 161 2.44 3.00 17.16
C ILE A 161 3.77 3.75 17.16
N LYS A 162 3.98 4.64 18.14
CA LYS A 162 5.23 5.43 18.26
C LYS A 162 6.46 4.54 18.40
N GLU A 163 6.39 3.50 19.22
CA GLU A 163 7.49 2.56 19.38
C GLU A 163 7.81 1.82 18.07
N LYS A 164 6.79 1.33 17.35
CA LYS A 164 7.00 0.65 16.08
C LYS A 164 7.51 1.61 15.00
N GLU A 165 6.99 2.83 14.91
CA GLU A 165 7.45 3.83 13.95
C GLU A 165 8.89 4.28 14.22
N SER A 166 9.32 4.37 15.49
CA SER A 166 10.73 4.59 15.83
C SER A 166 11.65 3.45 15.41
N LYS A 167 11.11 2.23 15.23
CA LYS A 167 11.82 1.06 14.69
C LYS A 167 11.70 0.92 13.16
N GLY A 168 11.19 1.93 12.47
CA GLY A 168 11.15 1.98 11.01
C GLY A 168 9.79 1.66 10.37
N TYR A 169 8.74 1.32 11.12
CA TYR A 169 7.40 1.15 10.56
C TYR A 169 6.85 2.47 10.01
N ALA A 170 5.84 2.39 9.13
CA ALA A 170 5.10 3.55 8.61
C ALA A 170 3.64 3.15 8.39
N PHE A 171 2.84 3.29 9.41
CA PHE A 171 1.42 2.89 9.36
C PHE A 171 0.59 3.79 8.44
N GLU A 172 1.02 5.00 8.14
CA GLU A 172 0.39 5.86 7.14
C GLU A 172 0.38 5.26 5.73
N LEU A 173 1.32 4.35 5.43
CA LEU A 173 1.44 3.64 4.15
C LEU A 173 0.80 2.25 4.20
N ALA A 174 0.42 1.77 5.38
CA ALA A 174 -0.01 0.40 5.63
C ALA A 174 -1.17 0.36 6.63
N SER A 175 -2.33 0.83 6.17
CA SER A 175 -3.54 0.95 7.01
C SER A 175 -3.98 -0.39 7.60
N SER A 176 -3.73 -1.50 6.92
CA SER A 176 -4.16 -2.81 7.39
C SER A 176 -3.28 -3.35 8.51
N SER A 177 -1.96 -3.06 8.52
CA SER A 177 -1.12 -3.34 9.69
C SER A 177 -1.52 -2.49 10.90
N LEU A 178 -1.98 -1.25 10.69
CA LEU A 178 -2.52 -0.43 11.77
C LEU A 178 -3.81 -1.03 12.34
N ASP A 179 -4.71 -1.45 11.48
CA ASP A 179 -5.97 -2.06 11.90
C ASP A 179 -5.70 -3.37 12.66
N LEU A 180 -4.77 -4.21 12.19
CA LEU A 180 -4.34 -5.41 12.92
C LEU A 180 -3.78 -5.07 14.30
N LEU A 181 -2.99 -4.00 14.42
CA LEU A 181 -2.47 -3.55 15.71
C LEU A 181 -3.63 -3.19 16.66
N ILE A 182 -4.69 -2.55 16.15
CA ILE A 182 -5.91 -2.26 16.92
C ILE A 182 -6.63 -3.57 17.31
N TYR A 183 -6.82 -4.51 16.39
CA TYR A 183 -7.44 -5.80 16.69
C TYR A 183 -6.64 -6.61 17.70
N ARG A 184 -5.30 -6.66 17.58
CA ARG A 184 -4.40 -7.33 18.53
C ARG A 184 -4.44 -6.70 19.94
N SER A 185 -5.00 -5.50 20.08
CA SER A 185 -5.21 -4.84 21.38
C SER A 185 -6.53 -5.25 22.06
N LEU A 186 -7.35 -6.08 21.41
CA LEU A 186 -8.57 -6.63 22.01
C LEU A 186 -8.24 -7.68 23.10
N PRO A 187 -8.96 -7.71 24.22
CA PRO A 187 -8.68 -8.63 25.33
C PRO A 187 -8.73 -10.12 24.95
N ASN A 188 -9.53 -10.47 23.94
CA ASN A 188 -9.76 -11.84 23.50
C ASN A 188 -9.30 -12.05 22.05
N TYR A 189 -8.30 -11.30 21.61
CA TYR A 189 -7.75 -11.49 20.28
C TYR A 189 -6.86 -12.74 20.25
N GLU A 190 -7.15 -13.64 19.33
CA GLU A 190 -6.36 -14.84 19.07
C GLU A 190 -5.80 -14.78 17.65
N GLU A 191 -4.49 -14.91 17.55
CA GLU A 191 -3.82 -15.00 16.25
C GLU A 191 -4.26 -16.28 15.52
N LYS A 192 -4.55 -16.17 14.24
CA LYS A 192 -5.00 -17.31 13.43
C LYS A 192 -3.91 -18.36 13.25
N PHE A 193 -2.67 -17.94 13.27
CA PHE A 193 -1.49 -18.81 13.25
C PHE A 193 -0.30 -18.07 13.86
N GLU A 194 0.69 -18.81 14.33
CA GLU A 194 1.91 -18.30 14.94
C GLU A 194 3.13 -18.82 14.19
N LEU A 195 4.13 -17.97 13.99
CA LEU A 195 5.43 -18.41 13.53
C LEU A 195 6.20 -19.05 14.70
N VAL A 196 6.61 -20.30 14.51
CA VAL A 196 7.53 -20.96 15.45
C VAL A 196 8.97 -20.69 15.03
N ASP A 197 9.28 -20.91 13.73
CA ASP A 197 10.63 -20.72 13.18
C ASP A 197 10.59 -20.74 11.66
N PHE A 198 11.57 -20.10 11.02
CA PHE A 198 11.82 -20.27 9.59
C PHE A 198 13.33 -20.24 9.27
N MET A 199 13.68 -20.88 8.17
CA MET A 199 15.01 -20.83 7.58
C MET A 199 14.88 -20.62 6.08
N VAL A 200 15.70 -19.75 5.53
CA VAL A 200 15.78 -19.53 4.07
C VAL A 200 17.22 -19.81 3.60
N ILE A 201 17.35 -20.65 2.60
CA ILE A 201 18.61 -21.00 1.98
C ILE A 201 18.60 -20.45 0.56
N ILE A 202 19.67 -19.74 0.19
CA ILE A 202 19.88 -19.25 -1.17
C ILE A 202 21.11 -19.94 -1.71
N GLU A 203 20.93 -20.73 -2.75
CA GLU A 203 22.04 -21.42 -3.40
C GLU A 203 22.28 -20.89 -4.81
N ASN A 204 23.51 -20.44 -5.02
CA ASN A 204 24.02 -20.15 -6.34
C ASN A 204 24.60 -21.46 -6.94
N LYS A 205 23.89 -22.12 -7.85
CA LYS A 205 24.27 -23.36 -8.54
C LYS A 205 23.80 -24.69 -7.92
N ARG A 206 22.60 -24.75 -7.39
CA ARG A 206 22.09 -25.95 -6.70
C ARG A 206 21.95 -27.19 -7.57
N ARG A 207 21.74 -27.10 -8.87
CA ARG A 207 21.58 -28.27 -9.72
C ARG A 207 22.27 -28.10 -11.06
N GLY A 208 23.33 -28.88 -11.25
CA GLY A 208 23.70 -29.33 -12.57
C GLY A 208 24.94 -28.78 -13.22
N SER A 209 26.05 -28.70 -12.53
CA SER A 209 27.29 -29.02 -13.20
C SER A 209 28.32 -29.54 -12.22
N LEU A 210 28.42 -30.83 -12.16
CA LEU A 210 29.67 -31.48 -11.82
C LEU A 210 30.75 -30.89 -12.74
N GLY A 211 31.55 -29.94 -12.23
CA GLY A 211 32.88 -29.79 -12.75
C GLY A 211 33.32 -28.51 -13.44
N THR A 212 32.65 -27.40 -13.39
CA THR A 212 33.25 -26.16 -13.91
C THR A 212 33.14 -25.00 -12.93
N GLY A 213 34.31 -24.45 -12.59
CA GLY A 213 34.46 -23.39 -11.58
C GLY A 213 33.63 -22.14 -11.81
N TRP A 214 33.73 -21.21 -10.88
CA TRP A 214 33.11 -19.90 -10.71
C TRP A 214 32.97 -19.00 -11.98
N ARG A 215 32.59 -19.51 -13.10
CA ARG A 215 32.27 -18.72 -14.27
C ARG A 215 30.76 -18.54 -14.36
N HIS A 216 30.32 -17.31 -14.58
CA HIS A 216 28.97 -16.97 -14.87
C HIS A 216 28.33 -18.02 -15.77
N ASN A 217 27.24 -18.59 -15.29
CA ASN A 217 26.52 -19.58 -16.05
C ASN A 217 25.77 -18.89 -17.17
N ASP A 218 26.35 -18.78 -18.34
CA ASP A 218 25.72 -18.22 -19.56
C ASP A 218 24.49 -19.03 -20.02
N GLN A 219 24.08 -20.05 -19.28
CA GLN A 219 22.93 -20.89 -19.58
C GLN A 219 21.71 -20.60 -18.72
N GLY A 220 21.67 -19.47 -18.03
CA GLY A 220 20.40 -18.92 -17.49
C GLY A 220 19.71 -19.75 -16.42
N HIS A 221 20.43 -20.55 -15.62
CA HIS A 221 19.80 -21.18 -14.44
C HIS A 221 19.63 -20.15 -13.33
N PRO A 222 18.40 -19.81 -12.95
CA PRO A 222 18.15 -18.83 -11.88
C PRO A 222 18.71 -19.37 -10.55
N MET A 223 19.14 -18.44 -9.68
CA MET A 223 19.39 -18.76 -8.28
C MET A 223 18.10 -19.30 -7.68
N LEU A 224 18.14 -20.50 -7.11
CA LEU A 224 17.00 -21.06 -6.39
C LEU A 224 17.10 -20.73 -4.92
N SER A 225 15.98 -20.37 -4.33
CA SER A 225 15.82 -20.20 -2.90
C SER A 225 14.90 -21.29 -2.37
N GLU A 226 15.21 -21.80 -1.20
CA GLU A 226 14.34 -22.73 -0.47
C GLU A 226 14.05 -22.14 0.90
N ALA A 227 12.79 -22.16 1.30
CA ALA A 227 12.37 -21.79 2.64
C ALA A 227 11.75 -22.98 3.36
N THR A 228 12.17 -23.19 4.59
CA THR A 228 11.56 -24.12 5.53
C THR A 228 10.89 -23.30 6.63
N ILE A 229 9.63 -23.60 6.96
CA ILE A 229 8.86 -22.87 7.96
C ILE A 229 8.15 -23.81 8.92
N LYS A 230 8.11 -23.41 10.19
CA LYS A 230 7.27 -24.02 11.23
C LYS A 230 6.22 -23.02 11.68
N LEU A 231 4.97 -23.41 11.55
CA LEU A 231 3.81 -22.63 11.94
C LEU A 231 3.01 -23.40 13.00
N ARG A 232 2.38 -22.67 13.90
CA ARG A 232 1.41 -23.23 14.85
C ARG A 232 0.04 -22.65 14.52
N THR A 233 -0.95 -23.52 14.40
CA THR A 233 -2.37 -23.20 14.40
C THR A 233 -3.00 -23.77 15.69
N GLU A 234 -4.26 -23.46 15.99
CA GLU A 234 -4.95 -23.97 17.19
C GLU A 234 -4.76 -25.46 17.41
N ASN A 235 -4.73 -26.26 16.34
CA ASN A 235 -4.81 -27.72 16.41
C ASN A 235 -3.50 -28.46 16.12
N LYS A 236 -2.51 -27.81 15.52
CA LYS A 236 -1.29 -28.52 15.09
C LYS A 236 -0.09 -27.60 14.88
N VAL A 237 1.11 -28.17 14.98
CA VAL A 237 2.34 -27.59 14.48
C VAL A 237 2.60 -28.15 13.08
N ILE A 238 2.79 -27.27 12.12
CA ILE A 238 3.01 -27.58 10.72
C ILE A 238 4.45 -27.26 10.40
N HIS A 239 5.15 -28.22 9.79
CA HIS A 239 6.51 -28.03 9.30
C HIS A 239 6.54 -28.33 7.81
N THR A 240 6.89 -27.37 6.99
CA THR A 240 6.85 -27.48 5.53
C THR A 240 7.99 -26.71 4.88
N ALA A 241 8.27 -27.02 3.63
CA ALA A 241 9.26 -26.33 2.83
C ALA A 241 8.75 -26.11 1.41
N ALA A 242 9.26 -25.05 0.75
CA ALA A 242 9.00 -24.76 -0.66
C ALA A 242 10.19 -24.07 -1.32
N GLU A 243 10.31 -24.29 -2.63
CA GLU A 243 11.26 -23.59 -3.49
C GLU A 243 10.60 -22.37 -4.14
N GLY A 244 11.38 -21.31 -4.35
CA GLY A 244 10.93 -20.07 -4.99
C GLY A 244 12.00 -19.41 -5.85
N ASN A 245 11.59 -18.43 -6.65
CA ASN A 245 12.49 -17.63 -7.48
C ASN A 245 13.40 -16.71 -6.67
N GLY A 246 13.07 -16.51 -5.39
CA GLY A 246 13.84 -15.73 -4.44
C GLY A 246 13.41 -16.05 -3.01
N PRO A 247 14.12 -15.51 -2.00
CA PRO A 247 13.91 -15.87 -0.60
C PRO A 247 12.49 -15.59 -0.10
N VAL A 248 11.90 -14.48 -0.51
CA VAL A 248 10.55 -14.07 -0.10
C VAL A 248 9.48 -14.91 -0.80
N ASP A 249 9.67 -15.23 -2.10
CA ASP A 249 8.77 -16.12 -2.85
C ASP A 249 8.78 -17.54 -2.26
N ALA A 250 9.95 -18.04 -1.90
CA ALA A 250 10.07 -19.34 -1.24
C ALA A 250 9.36 -19.35 0.11
N LEU A 251 9.51 -18.28 0.89
CA LEU A 251 8.89 -18.14 2.20
C LEU A 251 7.35 -18.01 2.10
N ASP A 252 6.84 -17.21 1.17
CA ASP A 252 5.39 -17.10 0.90
C ASP A 252 4.80 -18.45 0.49
N LYS A 253 5.45 -19.17 -0.44
CA LYS A 253 5.01 -20.50 -0.89
C LYS A 253 5.03 -21.52 0.22
N ALA A 254 6.07 -21.53 1.07
CA ALA A 254 6.15 -22.43 2.22
C ALA A 254 5.04 -22.14 3.23
N THR A 255 4.77 -20.85 3.48
CA THR A 255 3.69 -20.40 4.39
C THR A 255 2.33 -20.85 3.86
N ARG A 256 2.02 -20.56 2.61
CA ARG A 256 0.76 -20.97 1.97
C ARG A 256 0.58 -22.48 1.98
N LYS A 257 1.62 -23.24 1.62
CA LYS A 257 1.61 -24.69 1.67
C LYS A 257 1.32 -25.24 3.07
N GLY A 258 1.80 -24.56 4.12
CA GLY A 258 1.52 -24.94 5.48
C GLY A 258 0.09 -24.61 5.93
N LEU A 259 -0.46 -23.50 5.48
CA LEU A 259 -1.74 -22.99 5.94
C LEU A 259 -2.94 -23.45 5.11
N ILE A 260 -2.75 -23.90 3.87
CA ILE A 260 -3.82 -24.16 2.91
C ILE A 260 -4.85 -25.18 3.38
N ASP A 261 -4.44 -26.22 4.10
CA ASP A 261 -5.35 -27.24 4.64
C ASP A 261 -6.24 -26.70 5.75
N THR A 262 -5.77 -25.68 6.48
CA THR A 262 -6.51 -25.04 7.58
C THR A 262 -7.30 -23.85 7.10
N PHE A 263 -6.77 -23.09 6.13
CA PHE A 263 -7.33 -21.87 5.60
C PHE A 263 -7.29 -21.88 4.05
N PRO A 264 -8.17 -22.65 3.38
CA PRO A 264 -8.16 -22.77 1.91
C PRO A 264 -8.31 -21.45 1.16
N GLU A 265 -8.97 -20.46 1.77
CA GLU A 265 -9.24 -19.14 1.21
C GLU A 265 -7.98 -18.30 0.96
N ILE A 266 -6.85 -18.59 1.61
CA ILE A 266 -5.58 -17.86 1.38
C ILE A 266 -5.08 -17.96 -0.06
N ASN A 267 -5.57 -18.93 -0.85
CA ASN A 267 -5.28 -19.01 -2.27
C ASN A 267 -5.82 -17.83 -3.09
N LYS A 268 -6.76 -17.08 -2.56
CA LYS A 268 -7.28 -15.86 -3.20
C LYS A 268 -6.33 -14.68 -3.07
N ILE A 269 -5.42 -14.71 -2.09
CA ILE A 269 -4.49 -13.61 -1.83
C ILE A 269 -3.46 -13.57 -2.96
N ARG A 270 -3.36 -12.42 -3.63
CA ARG A 270 -2.33 -12.11 -4.63
C ARG A 270 -1.51 -10.94 -4.13
N LEU A 271 -0.20 -11.06 -4.19
CA LEU A 271 0.70 -9.95 -3.94
C LEU A 271 0.74 -9.09 -5.21
N THR A 272 0.33 -7.83 -5.10
CA THR A 272 0.24 -6.89 -6.23
C THR A 272 1.41 -5.91 -6.26
N ASP A 273 1.98 -5.55 -5.11
CA ASP A 273 3.18 -4.70 -5.04
C ASP A 273 4.07 -5.09 -3.85
N TYR A 274 5.39 -4.96 -4.06
CA TYR A 274 6.41 -5.24 -3.05
C TYR A 274 7.49 -4.17 -3.08
N ILE A 275 7.56 -3.39 -1.99
CA ILE A 275 8.43 -2.23 -1.92
C ILE A 275 9.39 -2.39 -0.75
N VAL A 276 10.68 -2.20 -1.01
CA VAL A 276 11.72 -2.15 0.02
C VAL A 276 12.34 -0.77 0.04
N ARG A 277 12.47 -0.19 1.25
CA ARG A 277 13.14 1.09 1.46
C ARG A 277 14.09 1.01 2.64
N VAL A 278 15.26 1.59 2.49
CA VAL A 278 16.16 1.86 3.61
C VAL A 278 15.58 3.04 4.41
N VAL A 279 15.48 2.88 5.72
CA VAL A 279 14.86 3.90 6.61
C VAL A 279 15.91 4.80 7.23
N GLU A 280 17.09 4.25 7.57
CA GLU A 280 18.20 4.98 8.18
C GLU A 280 19.30 5.22 7.15
N GLU A 281 19.64 6.49 6.92
CA GLU A 281 20.79 6.84 6.10
C GLU A 281 22.09 6.69 6.92
N GLY A 282 23.14 6.14 6.30
CA GLY A 282 24.50 6.13 6.86
C GLY A 282 24.97 4.85 7.56
N THR A 283 24.10 3.87 7.81
CA THR A 283 24.48 2.59 8.45
C THR A 283 24.87 1.49 7.44
N GLY A 284 24.88 1.82 6.14
CA GLY A 284 25.24 0.88 5.06
C GLY A 284 24.32 -0.34 5.01
N THR A 285 24.90 -1.53 4.89
CA THR A 285 24.13 -2.79 4.80
C THR A 285 23.47 -3.23 6.10
N GLY A 286 23.78 -2.60 7.23
CA GLY A 286 23.14 -2.83 8.53
C GLY A 286 21.95 -1.93 8.81
N ALA A 287 21.55 -1.09 7.85
CA ALA A 287 20.42 -0.18 7.99
C ALA A 287 19.08 -0.94 8.20
N VAL A 288 18.19 -0.34 8.95
CA VAL A 288 16.81 -0.81 9.04
C VAL A 288 16.15 -0.66 7.66
N VAL A 289 15.56 -1.73 7.17
CA VAL A 289 14.77 -1.73 5.95
C VAL A 289 13.28 -1.85 6.30
N ARG A 290 12.48 -1.12 5.56
CA ARG A 290 11.03 -1.19 5.59
C ARG A 290 10.54 -1.91 4.35
N VAL A 291 9.74 -2.94 4.56
CA VAL A 291 9.03 -3.65 3.50
C VAL A 291 7.55 -3.30 3.57
N ILE A 292 6.99 -2.90 2.45
CA ILE A 292 5.56 -2.66 2.29
C ILE A 292 5.08 -3.66 1.26
N ILE A 293 4.03 -4.40 1.61
CA ILE A 293 3.36 -5.35 0.73
C ILE A 293 1.96 -4.84 0.46
N GLU A 294 1.61 -4.74 -0.82
CA GLU A 294 0.22 -4.60 -1.24
C GLU A 294 -0.27 -5.96 -1.71
N SER A 295 -1.40 -6.36 -1.17
CA SER A 295 -2.06 -7.61 -1.52
C SER A 295 -3.49 -7.34 -1.95
N SER A 296 -4.04 -8.20 -2.79
CA SER A 296 -5.44 -8.16 -3.19
C SER A 296 -6.05 -9.55 -3.22
N ASP A 297 -7.36 -9.60 -3.03
CA ASP A 297 -8.21 -10.69 -3.50
C ASP A 297 -9.08 -10.18 -4.67
N ASP A 298 -10.10 -10.91 -5.06
CA ASP A 298 -10.96 -10.46 -6.17
C ASP A 298 -11.89 -9.27 -5.80
N LYS A 299 -11.86 -8.79 -4.55
CA LYS A 299 -12.76 -7.75 -4.02
C LYS A 299 -12.02 -6.56 -3.42
N ASP A 300 -11.01 -6.83 -2.61
CA ASP A 300 -10.34 -5.83 -1.77
C ASP A 300 -8.84 -5.74 -2.07
N VAL A 301 -8.26 -4.58 -1.78
CA VAL A 301 -6.82 -4.32 -1.79
C VAL A 301 -6.41 -3.85 -0.41
N TRP A 302 -5.33 -4.41 0.14
CA TRP A 302 -4.81 -4.01 1.45
C TRP A 302 -3.31 -3.90 1.46
N THR A 303 -2.79 -3.08 2.38
CA THR A 303 -1.36 -2.77 2.46
C THR A 303 -0.85 -3.05 3.87
N THR A 304 0.25 -3.78 3.96
CA THR A 304 0.90 -4.15 5.22
C THR A 304 2.37 -3.75 5.25
N VAL A 305 2.96 -3.67 6.44
CA VAL A 305 4.33 -3.20 6.64
C VAL A 305 5.08 -4.04 7.66
N GLY A 306 6.34 -4.32 7.34
CA GLY A 306 7.32 -4.86 8.28
C GLY A 306 8.60 -4.05 8.25
N ALA A 307 9.32 -3.99 9.37
CA ALA A 307 10.60 -3.29 9.47
C ALA A 307 11.58 -4.09 10.32
N SER A 308 12.79 -4.26 9.84
CA SER A 308 13.91 -4.93 10.52
C SER A 308 15.23 -4.55 9.84
N SER A 309 16.34 -4.76 10.50
CA SER A 309 17.68 -4.75 9.88
C SER A 309 17.90 -5.96 8.95
N ASN A 310 17.08 -6.99 9.07
CA ASN A 310 17.07 -8.14 8.16
C ASN A 310 15.90 -8.05 7.19
N ILE A 311 16.20 -7.94 5.89
CA ILE A 311 15.19 -7.80 4.84
C ILE A 311 14.22 -9.00 4.78
N ILE A 312 14.68 -10.21 5.09
CA ILE A 312 13.82 -11.40 5.08
C ILE A 312 12.84 -11.34 6.24
N GLU A 313 13.31 -10.94 7.41
CA GLU A 313 12.45 -10.73 8.58
C GLU A 313 11.44 -9.59 8.35
N ALA A 314 11.88 -8.45 7.80
CA ALA A 314 10.97 -7.36 7.44
C ALA A 314 9.91 -7.81 6.44
N SER A 315 10.29 -8.64 5.45
CA SER A 315 9.36 -9.21 4.47
C SER A 315 8.38 -10.19 5.11
N TRP A 316 8.87 -11.02 6.01
CA TRP A 316 8.03 -11.94 6.78
C TRP A 316 6.97 -11.19 7.59
N LEU A 317 7.37 -10.17 8.34
CA LEU A 317 6.45 -9.38 9.16
C LEU A 317 5.32 -8.73 8.32
N ALA A 318 5.66 -8.20 7.14
CA ALA A 318 4.66 -7.64 6.25
C ALA A 318 3.75 -8.73 5.64
N LEU A 319 4.31 -9.88 5.27
CA LEU A 319 3.57 -11.01 4.71
C LEU A 319 2.64 -11.66 5.75
N TYR A 320 3.14 -11.83 6.97
CA TYR A 320 2.37 -12.32 8.11
C TYR A 320 1.13 -11.45 8.36
N ASP A 321 1.32 -10.14 8.49
CA ASP A 321 0.24 -9.18 8.64
C ASP A 321 -0.75 -9.25 7.46
N SER A 322 -0.26 -9.45 6.23
CA SER A 322 -1.13 -9.54 5.05
C SER A 322 -2.06 -10.74 5.09
N ILE A 323 -1.53 -11.91 5.45
CA ILE A 323 -2.33 -13.15 5.54
C ILE A 323 -3.29 -13.05 6.73
N GLU A 324 -2.82 -12.59 7.88
CA GLU A 324 -3.64 -12.47 9.08
C GLU A 324 -4.80 -11.48 8.90
N TRP A 325 -4.54 -10.33 8.24
CA TRP A 325 -5.57 -9.37 7.88
C TRP A 325 -6.66 -9.99 7.01
N PHE A 326 -6.26 -10.74 5.99
CA PHE A 326 -7.21 -11.42 5.12
C PHE A 326 -8.06 -12.44 5.88
N LEU A 327 -7.46 -13.27 6.74
CA LEU A 327 -8.16 -14.25 7.56
C LEU A 327 -9.09 -13.60 8.58
N LEU A 328 -8.73 -12.43 9.10
CA LEU A 328 -9.58 -11.67 10.01
C LEU A 328 -10.85 -11.13 9.31
N LYS A 329 -10.71 -10.69 8.05
CA LYS A 329 -11.82 -10.16 7.25
C LYS A 329 -12.72 -11.24 6.66
N ASN A 330 -12.21 -12.44 6.51
CA ASN A 330 -12.92 -13.60 5.97
C ASN A 330 -12.94 -14.74 7.03
N PRO A 331 -13.64 -14.56 8.14
CA PRO A 331 -13.78 -15.63 9.14
C PRO A 331 -14.55 -16.80 8.53
N ASN A 332 -14.03 -18.02 8.70
CA ASN A 332 -14.71 -19.27 8.30
C ASN A 332 -15.96 -19.51 9.14
#